data_fabc9133dce45da32bc320e138a2f018
#
_entry.id   fabc9133dce45da32bc320e138a2f018
#
_cell.length_a   1.000
_cell.length_b   1.000
_cell.length_c   1.000
_cell.angle_alpha   90.00
_cell.angle_beta   90.00
_cell.angle_gamma   90.00
#
_symmetry.space_group_name_H-M   'P 1'
#
loop_
_entity.id
_entity.type
_entity.pdbx_description
1 polymer ?
#
loop_
_entity_poly.entity_id
_entity_poly.type
_entity_poly.pdbx_seq_one_letter_code
_entity_poly.pdbx_strand_id
1 'polypeptide(L)'
;YDISACLVGSEMCIRDSVLVVECLALGMEAFKEEIVGILKELLLKDGISIRGVYERSDANERTKEGLPKVKGFIGDEFDTTVEIIENGVHYLVDVANGQKTGFFLDQKYNRLAMQRICKGKKVLDCFTHMGTFALNAGIAGASDVTGLDISEYAVSQAEANARLNGLQDTVHFRCANVLDELPKLAAAGEKYDVVILDPPAFTKSREATKNAIK
;
A
#
# COMPACT_ATOMS: atom_id res chain seq x y z
N TYR A 1 -0.50 -3.97 -15.45
CA TYR A 1 -1.43 -2.84 -15.61
C TYR A 1 -2.14 -2.63 -14.27
N ASP A 2 -1.67 -1.63 -13.51
CA ASP A 2 -2.40 -1.18 -12.32
C ASP A 2 -3.46 -0.18 -12.79
N ILE A 3 -4.70 -0.58 -12.87
CA ILE A 3 -5.82 0.30 -13.15
C ILE A 3 -6.56 0.52 -11.83
N SER A 4 -6.54 1.76 -11.34
CA SER A 4 -7.47 2.22 -10.32
C SER A 4 -8.61 2.96 -11.01
N ALA A 5 -9.81 2.42 -10.96
CA ALA A 5 -11.02 3.10 -11.40
C ALA A 5 -11.77 3.57 -10.15
N CYS A 6 -11.82 4.88 -9.94
CA CYS A 6 -12.62 5.48 -8.90
C CYS A 6 -13.96 5.94 -9.50
N LEU A 7 -15.05 5.27 -9.10
CA LEU A 7 -16.41 5.75 -9.32
C LEU A 7 -16.88 6.46 -8.05
N VAL A 8 -17.75 7.45 -8.16
CA VAL A 8 -18.27 8.18 -7.00
C VAL A 8 -18.88 7.18 -6.00
N GLY A 9 -18.27 7.05 -4.83
CA GLY A 9 -18.69 6.12 -3.78
C GLY A 9 -18.21 4.68 -3.90
N SER A 10 -17.25 4.40 -4.80
CA SER A 10 -16.56 3.09 -4.87
C SER A 10 -15.13 3.24 -5.38
N GLU A 11 -14.27 2.33 -4.98
CA GLU A 11 -12.91 2.18 -5.49
C GLU A 11 -12.73 0.76 -6.03
N MET A 12 -12.12 0.62 -7.20
CA MET A 12 -11.82 -0.67 -7.81
C MET A 12 -10.37 -0.68 -8.29
N CYS A 13 -9.62 -1.65 -7.82
CA CYS A 13 -8.20 -1.80 -8.13
C CYS A 13 -7.94 -3.18 -8.73
N ILE A 14 -7.15 -3.25 -9.80
CA ILE A 14 -6.65 -4.49 -10.36
C ILE A 14 -5.24 -4.73 -9.83
N ARG A 15 -5.02 -5.94 -9.31
CA ARG A 15 -3.73 -6.40 -8.81
C ARG A 15 -3.45 -7.76 -9.42
N ASP A 16 -2.59 -7.80 -10.43
CA ASP A 16 -2.18 -9.03 -11.10
C ASP A 16 -3.33 -10.04 -11.28
N SER A 17 -4.29 -9.71 -12.13
CA SER A 17 -5.50 -10.53 -12.39
C SER A 17 -6.50 -10.68 -11.21
N VAL A 18 -6.33 -9.98 -10.10
CA VAL A 18 -7.30 -9.90 -9.01
C VAL A 18 -7.93 -8.52 -8.97
N LEU A 19 -9.25 -8.47 -8.93
CA LEU A 19 -10.01 -7.23 -8.76
C LEU A 19 -10.35 -7.05 -7.27
N VAL A 20 -9.95 -5.92 -6.70
CA VAL A 20 -10.35 -5.53 -5.35
C VAL A 20 -11.36 -4.40 -5.46
N VAL A 21 -12.53 -4.58 -4.84
CA VAL A 21 -13.63 -3.61 -4.90
C VAL A 21 -13.98 -3.09 -3.52
N GLU A 22 -14.27 -1.81 -3.44
CA GLU A 22 -14.80 -1.14 -2.26
C GLU A 22 -16.06 -0.36 -2.66
N CYS A 23 -17.21 -0.66 -2.05
CA CYS A 23 -18.47 0.04 -2.26
C CYS A 23 -18.86 0.79 -1.00
N LEU A 24 -18.91 2.12 -1.06
CA LEU A 24 -19.20 2.97 0.09
C LEU A 24 -20.63 3.54 0.07
N ALA A 25 -21.24 3.68 -1.12
CA ALA A 25 -22.54 4.29 -1.31
C ALA A 25 -23.62 3.26 -1.62
N LEU A 26 -24.85 3.50 -1.14
CA LEU A 26 -26.02 2.63 -1.30
C LEU A 26 -26.32 2.34 -2.79
N GLY A 27 -26.24 3.35 -3.66
CA GLY A 27 -26.47 3.18 -5.08
C GLY A 27 -25.48 2.25 -5.77
N MET A 28 -24.20 2.31 -5.36
CA MET A 28 -23.15 1.43 -5.88
C MET A 28 -23.31 -0.01 -5.38
N GLU A 29 -23.73 -0.17 -4.11
CA GLU A 29 -24.02 -1.49 -3.54
C GLU A 29 -25.11 -2.23 -4.31
N ALA A 30 -26.17 -1.51 -4.72
CA ALA A 30 -27.30 -2.10 -5.44
C ALA A 30 -26.91 -2.69 -6.81
N PHE A 31 -25.87 -2.15 -7.46
CA PHE A 31 -25.39 -2.57 -8.78
C PHE A 31 -24.01 -3.23 -8.74
N LYS A 32 -23.48 -3.55 -7.57
CA LYS A 32 -22.13 -4.05 -7.38
C LYS A 32 -21.80 -5.25 -8.26
N GLU A 33 -22.64 -6.27 -8.24
CA GLU A 33 -22.40 -7.50 -9.01
C GLU A 33 -22.45 -7.26 -10.53
N GLU A 34 -23.39 -6.42 -10.98
CA GLU A 34 -23.50 -6.04 -12.40
C GLU A 34 -22.27 -5.25 -12.85
N ILE A 35 -21.82 -4.29 -12.05
CA ILE A 35 -20.62 -3.49 -12.32
C ILE A 35 -19.37 -4.39 -12.38
N VAL A 36 -19.22 -5.31 -11.43
CA VAL A 36 -18.11 -6.28 -11.42
C VAL A 36 -18.14 -7.16 -12.66
N GLY A 37 -19.32 -7.64 -13.08
CA GLY A 37 -19.50 -8.41 -14.31
C GLY A 37 -19.07 -7.64 -15.55
N ILE A 38 -19.56 -6.41 -15.71
CA ILE A 38 -19.19 -5.53 -16.84
C ILE A 38 -17.68 -5.25 -16.87
N LEU A 39 -17.08 -4.97 -15.71
CA LEU A 39 -15.64 -4.73 -15.63
C LEU A 39 -14.83 -5.95 -16.04
N LYS A 40 -15.21 -7.15 -15.61
CA LYS A 40 -14.54 -8.40 -16.03
C LYS A 40 -14.61 -8.59 -17.54
N GLU A 41 -15.76 -8.30 -18.15
CA GLU A 41 -15.94 -8.39 -19.60
C GLU A 41 -15.09 -7.37 -20.37
N LEU A 42 -15.04 -6.11 -19.88
CA LEU A 42 -14.23 -5.06 -20.50
C LEU A 42 -12.73 -5.38 -20.40
N LEU A 43 -12.27 -5.80 -19.23
CA LEU A 43 -10.88 -6.18 -19.01
C LEU A 43 -10.48 -7.40 -19.86
N LEU A 44 -11.37 -8.36 -20.02
CA LEU A 44 -11.13 -9.51 -20.88
C LEU A 44 -10.95 -9.10 -22.37
N LYS A 45 -11.72 -8.10 -22.84
CA LYS A 45 -11.55 -7.53 -24.18
C LYS A 45 -10.18 -6.87 -24.36
N ASP A 46 -9.63 -6.31 -23.28
CA ASP A 46 -8.29 -5.73 -23.26
C ASP A 46 -7.17 -6.77 -23.00
N GLY A 47 -7.52 -8.06 -22.99
CA GLY A 47 -6.60 -9.16 -22.78
C GLY A 47 -6.27 -9.43 -21.30
N ILE A 48 -6.97 -8.81 -20.37
CA ILE A 48 -6.77 -8.97 -18.92
C ILE A 48 -7.81 -9.95 -18.37
N SER A 49 -7.40 -11.16 -18.00
CA SER A 49 -8.26 -12.17 -17.39
C SER A 49 -8.27 -12.01 -15.87
N ILE A 50 -9.42 -11.74 -15.28
CA ILE A 50 -9.59 -11.63 -13.82
C ILE A 50 -9.87 -13.00 -13.24
N ARG A 51 -8.95 -13.52 -12.40
CA ARG A 51 -9.05 -14.83 -11.75
C ARG A 51 -9.90 -14.81 -10.48
N GLY A 52 -10.07 -13.63 -9.85
CA GLY A 52 -10.85 -13.53 -8.62
C GLY A 52 -11.21 -12.08 -8.28
N VAL A 53 -12.24 -11.93 -7.46
CA VAL A 53 -12.72 -10.63 -6.96
C VAL A 53 -12.82 -10.67 -5.44
N TYR A 54 -12.24 -9.68 -4.77
CA TYR A 54 -12.31 -9.54 -3.31
C TYR A 54 -12.95 -8.20 -2.93
N GLU A 55 -13.93 -8.23 -2.04
CA GLU A 55 -14.60 -7.03 -1.54
C GLU A 55 -13.95 -6.55 -0.25
N ARG A 56 -13.64 -5.26 -0.18
CA ARG A 56 -13.08 -4.54 0.98
C ARG A 56 -13.99 -3.36 1.37
N SER A 57 -15.28 -3.61 1.46
CA SER A 57 -16.30 -2.63 1.87
C SER A 57 -16.42 -2.54 3.40
N ASP A 58 -15.27 -2.49 4.10
CA ASP A 58 -15.16 -2.50 5.57
C ASP A 58 -14.86 -1.11 6.18
N ALA A 59 -14.86 -0.05 5.36
CA ALA A 59 -14.66 1.33 5.82
C ALA A 59 -15.83 1.86 6.67
N ASN A 60 -15.52 2.77 7.60
CA ASN A 60 -16.52 3.37 8.50
C ASN A 60 -17.54 4.25 7.77
N GLU A 61 -17.15 4.83 6.64
CA GLU A 61 -17.98 5.68 5.78
C GLU A 61 -19.25 4.95 5.32
N ARG A 62 -19.14 3.67 5.05
CA ARG A 62 -20.24 2.80 4.61
C ARG A 62 -21.39 2.76 5.62
N THR A 63 -21.09 2.79 6.91
CA THR A 63 -22.12 2.77 7.96
C THR A 63 -22.95 4.06 8.01
N LYS A 64 -22.45 5.18 7.47
CA LYS A 64 -23.20 6.43 7.35
C LYS A 64 -24.32 6.36 6.32
N GLU A 65 -24.14 5.49 5.31
CA GLU A 65 -25.15 5.16 4.29
C GLU A 65 -26.14 4.09 4.76
N GLY A 66 -26.03 3.62 6.02
CA GLY A 66 -26.88 2.54 6.55
C GLY A 66 -26.49 1.15 6.07
N LEU A 67 -25.32 0.99 5.43
CA LEU A 67 -24.85 -0.29 4.91
C LEU A 67 -23.97 -1.01 5.95
N PRO A 68 -24.07 -2.35 6.06
CA PRO A 68 -23.15 -3.13 6.90
C PRO A 68 -21.75 -3.14 6.30
N LYS A 69 -20.74 -3.30 7.15
CA LYS A 69 -19.37 -3.60 6.69
C LYS A 69 -19.34 -4.98 6.07
N VAL A 70 -18.72 -5.09 4.89
CA VAL A 70 -18.57 -6.34 4.15
C VAL A 70 -17.12 -6.54 3.75
N LYS A 71 -16.64 -7.78 3.89
CA LYS A 71 -15.31 -8.21 3.49
C LYS A 71 -15.40 -9.67 3.07
N GLY A 72 -14.93 -10.02 1.87
CA GLY A 72 -14.99 -11.39 1.38
C GLY A 72 -14.85 -11.51 -0.14
N PHE A 73 -15.00 -12.73 -0.61
CA PHE A 73 -14.95 -13.04 -2.03
C PHE A 73 -16.29 -12.71 -2.73
N ILE A 74 -16.19 -12.23 -3.97
CA ILE A 74 -17.32 -12.17 -4.90
C ILE A 74 -17.10 -13.25 -5.94
N GLY A 75 -17.81 -14.37 -5.81
CA GLY A 75 -17.59 -15.59 -6.60
C GLY A 75 -16.61 -16.55 -5.93
N ASP A 76 -15.72 -17.15 -6.72
CA ASP A 76 -14.81 -18.19 -6.26
C ASP A 76 -13.70 -17.66 -5.33
N GLU A 77 -13.31 -18.48 -4.34
CA GLU A 77 -12.21 -18.20 -3.43
C GLU A 77 -10.85 -18.37 -4.12
N PHE A 78 -9.88 -17.59 -3.70
CA PHE A 78 -8.50 -17.64 -4.20
C PHE A 78 -7.51 -17.28 -3.07
N ASP A 79 -6.21 -17.50 -3.29
CA ASP A 79 -5.17 -17.03 -2.38
C ASP A 79 -5.15 -15.50 -2.38
N THR A 80 -5.43 -14.91 -1.21
CA THR A 80 -5.51 -13.45 -1.02
C THR A 80 -4.14 -12.78 -0.94
N THR A 81 -3.05 -13.54 -0.86
CA THR A 81 -1.69 -13.04 -1.04
C THR A 81 -1.35 -13.03 -2.52
N VAL A 82 -1.27 -11.83 -3.10
CA VAL A 82 -1.10 -11.63 -4.53
C VAL A 82 0.25 -10.99 -4.79
N GLU A 83 1.03 -11.54 -5.70
CA GLU A 83 2.25 -10.88 -6.18
C GLU A 83 1.89 -9.82 -7.21
N ILE A 84 2.43 -8.61 -7.05
CA ILE A 84 2.32 -7.52 -8.02
C ILE A 84 3.70 -7.00 -8.39
N ILE A 85 3.82 -6.40 -9.58
CA ILE A 85 5.06 -5.76 -10.02
C ILE A 85 4.77 -4.28 -10.29
N GLU A 86 5.47 -3.41 -9.59
CA GLU A 86 5.41 -1.97 -9.83
C GLU A 86 6.83 -1.38 -9.91
N ASN A 87 7.11 -0.61 -10.97
CA ASN A 87 8.40 0.03 -11.19
C ASN A 87 9.61 -0.95 -11.21
N GLY A 88 9.36 -2.23 -11.58
CA GLY A 88 10.37 -3.29 -11.55
C GLY A 88 10.60 -3.89 -10.15
N VAL A 89 9.81 -3.53 -9.16
CA VAL A 89 9.82 -4.10 -7.80
C VAL A 89 8.66 -5.07 -7.63
N HIS A 90 8.93 -6.24 -7.10
CA HIS A 90 7.96 -7.27 -6.77
C HIS A 90 7.43 -7.08 -5.34
N TYR A 91 6.13 -7.21 -5.15
CA TYR A 91 5.48 -7.11 -3.84
C TYR A 91 4.49 -8.24 -3.63
N LEU A 92 4.52 -8.85 -2.47
CA LEU A 92 3.44 -9.68 -1.96
C LEU A 92 2.43 -8.78 -1.27
N VAL A 93 1.21 -8.74 -1.76
CA VAL A 93 0.12 -7.90 -1.25
C VAL A 93 -0.99 -8.78 -0.70
N ASP A 94 -1.31 -8.62 0.57
CA ASP A 94 -2.48 -9.24 1.18
C ASP A 94 -3.72 -8.38 0.94
N VAL A 95 -4.52 -8.75 -0.06
CA VAL A 95 -5.74 -8.01 -0.42
C VAL A 95 -6.83 -8.15 0.63
N ALA A 96 -6.77 -9.19 1.47
CA ALA A 96 -7.74 -9.41 2.53
C ALA A 96 -7.41 -8.62 3.79
N ASN A 97 -6.16 -8.62 4.27
CA ASN A 97 -5.79 -8.08 5.58
C ASN A 97 -4.88 -6.85 5.49
N GLY A 98 -4.35 -6.55 4.31
CA GLY A 98 -3.55 -5.35 4.09
C GLY A 98 -4.33 -4.06 4.35
N GLN A 99 -3.61 -2.98 4.64
CA GLN A 99 -4.20 -1.67 4.88
C GLN A 99 -4.94 -1.18 3.62
N LYS A 100 -6.12 -0.57 3.77
CA LYS A 100 -7.03 -0.22 2.68
C LYS A 100 -7.31 -1.45 1.78
N THR A 101 -7.02 -1.34 0.49
CA THR A 101 -7.13 -2.43 -0.48
C THR A 101 -5.83 -3.24 -0.63
N GLY A 102 -4.90 -3.13 0.33
CA GLY A 102 -3.63 -3.87 0.41
C GLY A 102 -2.42 -3.12 -0.15
N PHE A 103 -2.60 -2.11 -1.00
CA PHE A 103 -1.49 -1.36 -1.62
C PHE A 103 -1.92 0.05 -2.00
N PHE A 104 -1.02 1.03 -1.92
CA PHE A 104 -1.28 2.44 -2.24
C PHE A 104 -0.87 2.75 -3.69
N LEU A 105 -1.77 2.59 -4.66
CA LEU A 105 -1.49 2.80 -6.08
C LEU A 105 -1.19 4.26 -6.45
N ASP A 106 -1.77 5.21 -5.73
CA ASP A 106 -1.61 6.66 -5.91
C ASP A 106 -0.16 7.13 -5.76
N GLN A 107 0.65 6.40 -4.98
CA GLN A 107 2.07 6.71 -4.73
C GLN A 107 3.05 6.16 -5.79
N LYS A 108 2.57 5.50 -6.83
CA LYS A 108 3.40 4.84 -7.86
C LYS A 108 4.51 5.74 -8.43
N TYR A 109 4.15 6.95 -8.83
CA TYR A 109 5.09 7.88 -9.44
C TYR A 109 6.05 8.50 -8.40
N ASN A 110 5.60 8.68 -7.17
CA ASN A 110 6.46 9.13 -6.08
C ASN A 110 7.52 8.07 -5.75
N ARG A 111 7.12 6.79 -5.71
CA ARG A 111 8.07 5.67 -5.55
C ARG A 111 9.07 5.60 -6.71
N LEU A 112 8.59 5.75 -7.96
CA LEU A 112 9.47 5.80 -9.13
C LEU A 112 10.47 6.97 -9.06
N ALA A 113 10.07 8.12 -8.50
CA ALA A 113 10.97 9.26 -8.34
C ALA A 113 12.16 8.95 -7.42
N MET A 114 11.98 8.09 -6.41
CA MET A 114 13.06 7.64 -5.53
C MET A 114 14.19 6.96 -6.30
N GLN A 115 13.85 6.21 -7.35
CA GLN A 115 14.85 5.53 -8.17
C GLN A 115 15.85 6.49 -8.84
N ARG A 116 15.48 7.76 -9.01
CA ARG A 116 16.34 8.78 -9.63
C ARG A 116 17.36 9.40 -8.68
N ILE A 117 17.10 9.37 -7.37
CA ILE A 117 17.87 10.10 -6.38
C ILE A 117 18.61 9.21 -5.38
N CYS A 118 18.30 7.91 -5.31
CA CYS A 118 18.79 7.03 -4.25
C CYS A 118 20.07 6.26 -4.60
N LYS A 119 20.52 6.25 -5.87
CA LYS A 119 21.71 5.47 -6.28
C LYS A 119 22.95 5.85 -5.46
N GLY A 120 23.58 4.86 -4.82
CA GLY A 120 24.75 5.00 -3.98
C GLY A 120 24.51 5.79 -2.68
N LYS A 121 23.28 6.01 -2.29
CA LYS A 121 22.88 6.82 -1.13
C LYS A 121 22.54 5.97 0.09
N LYS A 122 22.76 6.52 1.29
CA LYS A 122 22.21 6.01 2.55
C LYS A 122 20.83 6.61 2.75
N VAL A 123 19.79 5.77 2.85
CA VAL A 123 18.39 6.17 2.83
C VAL A 123 17.69 5.77 4.14
N LEU A 124 16.87 6.68 4.69
CA LEU A 124 15.95 6.40 5.78
C LEU A 124 14.53 6.56 5.27
N ASP A 125 13.72 5.50 5.36
CA ASP A 125 12.31 5.49 5.01
C ASP A 125 11.46 5.42 6.27
N CYS A 126 10.83 6.54 6.63
CA CYS A 126 9.99 6.68 7.80
C CYS A 126 8.54 6.36 7.47
N PHE A 127 7.87 5.58 8.32
CA PHE A 127 6.53 5.04 8.06
C PHE A 127 6.48 4.15 6.82
N THR A 128 7.47 3.26 6.74
CA THR A 128 7.79 2.47 5.53
C THR A 128 6.67 1.51 5.10
N HIS A 129 5.71 1.20 6.01
CA HIS A 129 4.64 0.24 5.78
C HIS A 129 5.23 -1.11 5.30
N MET A 130 4.82 -1.64 4.16
CA MET A 130 5.36 -2.87 3.58
C MET A 130 6.65 -2.65 2.75
N GLY A 131 7.36 -1.55 2.98
CA GLY A 131 8.67 -1.27 2.40
C GLY A 131 8.65 -0.65 1.01
N THR A 132 7.53 -0.09 0.56
CA THR A 132 7.37 0.27 -0.85
C THR A 132 8.33 1.35 -1.35
N PHE A 133 8.61 2.37 -0.56
CA PHE A 133 9.62 3.38 -0.89
C PHE A 133 11.05 2.85 -0.69
N ALA A 134 11.31 2.16 0.42
CA ALA A 134 12.60 1.56 0.73
C ALA A 134 13.08 0.60 -0.36
N LEU A 135 12.19 -0.26 -0.88
CA LEU A 135 12.50 -1.21 -1.94
C LEU A 135 12.79 -0.51 -3.28
N ASN A 136 12.06 0.57 -3.62
CA ASN A 136 12.38 1.38 -4.79
C ASN A 136 13.75 2.05 -4.66
N ALA A 137 14.15 2.48 -3.46
CA ALA A 137 15.51 2.98 -3.21
C ALA A 137 16.55 1.87 -3.36
N GLY A 138 16.26 0.66 -2.87
CA GLY A 138 17.14 -0.51 -3.00
C GLY A 138 17.38 -0.92 -4.46
N ILE A 139 16.31 -1.06 -5.25
CA ILE A 139 16.39 -1.36 -6.70
C ILE A 139 17.18 -0.29 -7.46
N ALA A 140 17.10 0.96 -7.03
CA ALA A 140 17.91 2.05 -7.60
C ALA A 140 19.40 1.91 -7.33
N GLY A 141 19.82 0.98 -6.48
CA GLY A 141 21.22 0.82 -6.07
C GLY A 141 21.62 1.74 -4.93
N ALA A 142 20.73 2.04 -3.98
CA ALA A 142 21.12 2.66 -2.71
C ALA A 142 22.19 1.81 -2.01
N SER A 143 23.09 2.44 -1.29
CA SER A 143 24.18 1.75 -0.58
C SER A 143 23.71 1.10 0.73
N ASP A 144 22.72 1.68 1.37
CA ASP A 144 22.10 1.20 2.61
C ASP A 144 20.72 1.85 2.76
N VAL A 145 19.72 1.08 3.09
CA VAL A 145 18.35 1.56 3.29
C VAL A 145 17.81 1.03 4.61
N THR A 146 17.34 1.92 5.46
CA THR A 146 16.65 1.57 6.70
C THR A 146 15.19 2.02 6.61
N GLY A 147 14.27 1.09 6.72
CA GLY A 147 12.83 1.34 6.83
C GLY A 147 12.35 1.22 8.28
N LEU A 148 11.53 2.17 8.73
CA LEU A 148 10.94 2.19 10.07
C LEU A 148 9.42 2.17 9.98
N ASP A 149 8.78 1.28 10.73
CA ASP A 149 7.33 1.27 10.95
C ASP A 149 7.00 0.78 12.35
N ILE A 150 5.88 1.22 12.91
CA ILE A 150 5.42 0.79 14.23
C ILE A 150 4.74 -0.56 14.21
N SER A 151 4.27 -1.01 13.04
CA SER A 151 3.55 -2.26 12.85
C SER A 151 4.50 -3.42 12.60
N GLU A 152 4.57 -4.38 13.52
CA GLU A 152 5.34 -5.63 13.32
C GLU A 152 4.89 -6.40 12.07
N TYR A 153 3.58 -6.40 11.79
CA TYR A 153 3.03 -7.02 10.59
C TYR A 153 3.55 -6.34 9.33
N ALA A 154 3.52 -5.01 9.27
CA ALA A 154 4.04 -4.26 8.12
C ALA A 154 5.54 -4.51 7.90
N VAL A 155 6.32 -4.50 8.98
CA VAL A 155 7.77 -4.80 8.95
C VAL A 155 8.02 -6.22 8.44
N SER A 156 7.29 -7.22 8.90
CA SER A 156 7.43 -8.61 8.41
C SER A 156 7.10 -8.75 6.91
N GLN A 157 6.11 -8.02 6.43
CA GLN A 157 5.78 -7.94 5.00
C GLN A 157 6.88 -7.24 4.20
N ALA A 158 7.44 -6.15 4.74
CA ALA A 158 8.54 -5.42 4.11
C ALA A 158 9.81 -6.29 3.98
N GLU A 159 10.13 -7.07 5.00
CA GLU A 159 11.24 -8.04 4.97
C GLU A 159 11.00 -9.16 3.95
N ALA A 160 9.77 -9.69 3.87
CA ALA A 160 9.41 -10.68 2.87
C ALA A 160 9.58 -10.11 1.44
N ASN A 161 9.15 -8.87 1.22
CA ASN A 161 9.30 -8.18 -0.04
C ASN A 161 10.79 -7.88 -0.36
N ALA A 162 11.62 -7.55 0.63
CA ALA A 162 13.07 -7.39 0.41
C ALA A 162 13.71 -8.70 -0.08
N ARG A 163 13.37 -9.82 0.57
CA ARG A 163 13.85 -11.15 0.13
C ARG A 163 13.38 -11.51 -1.27
N LEU A 164 12.11 -11.24 -1.59
CA LEU A 164 11.53 -11.49 -2.92
C LEU A 164 12.31 -10.76 -4.04
N ASN A 165 12.86 -9.57 -3.72
CA ASN A 165 13.63 -8.76 -4.66
C ASN A 165 15.15 -8.96 -4.56
N GLY A 166 15.64 -9.86 -3.70
CA GLY A 166 17.08 -10.05 -3.48
C GLY A 166 17.77 -8.85 -2.81
N LEU A 167 17.03 -8.04 -2.04
CA LEU A 167 17.50 -6.79 -1.43
C LEU A 167 17.79 -6.91 0.07
N GLN A 168 17.68 -8.11 0.66
CA GLN A 168 17.80 -8.33 2.11
C GLN A 168 19.14 -7.91 2.71
N ASP A 169 20.19 -7.79 1.89
CA ASP A 169 21.53 -7.39 2.32
C ASP A 169 21.74 -5.87 2.27
N THR A 170 20.82 -5.14 1.65
CA THR A 170 20.92 -3.69 1.44
C THR A 170 19.76 -2.93 2.08
N VAL A 171 18.59 -3.55 2.15
CA VAL A 171 17.35 -2.93 2.68
C VAL A 171 16.95 -3.64 3.96
N HIS A 172 16.98 -2.91 5.05
CA HIS A 172 16.74 -3.39 6.41
C HIS A 172 15.50 -2.72 7.00
N PHE A 173 14.72 -3.47 7.77
CA PHE A 173 13.53 -2.92 8.41
C PHE A 173 13.60 -3.09 9.92
N ARG A 174 13.02 -2.12 10.65
CA ARG A 174 12.91 -2.15 12.10
C ARG A 174 11.53 -1.74 12.55
N CYS A 175 10.96 -2.53 13.48
CA CYS A 175 9.73 -2.16 14.17
C CYS A 175 10.06 -1.08 15.21
N ALA A 176 9.65 0.18 14.94
CA ALA A 176 9.90 1.31 15.82
C ALA A 176 8.88 2.43 15.60
N ASN A 177 8.55 3.14 16.67
CA ASN A 177 7.81 4.40 16.54
C ASN A 177 8.75 5.46 15.97
N VAL A 178 8.46 5.94 14.78
CA VAL A 178 9.28 6.92 14.06
C VAL A 178 9.51 8.19 14.88
N LEU A 179 8.47 8.70 15.58
CA LEU A 179 8.56 9.93 16.37
C LEU A 179 9.53 9.78 17.56
N ASP A 180 9.66 8.59 18.10
CA ASP A 180 10.57 8.31 19.21
C ASP A 180 11.99 7.97 18.70
N GLU A 181 12.09 7.39 17.49
CA GLU A 181 13.35 6.92 16.94
C GLU A 181 14.17 8.03 16.26
N LEU A 182 13.53 8.99 15.56
CA LEU A 182 14.21 10.10 14.91
C LEU A 182 15.09 10.93 15.88
N PRO A 183 14.60 11.32 17.08
CA PRO A 183 15.46 12.01 18.06
C PRO A 183 16.66 11.17 18.51
N LYS A 184 16.52 9.84 18.64
CA LYS A 184 17.63 8.95 19.02
C LYS A 184 18.68 8.87 17.93
N LEU A 185 18.26 8.71 16.66
CA LEU A 185 19.17 8.72 15.51
C LEU A 185 19.94 10.04 15.41
N ALA A 186 19.25 11.17 15.61
CA ALA A 186 19.88 12.48 15.61
C ALA A 186 20.88 12.63 16.76
N ALA A 187 20.54 12.19 17.99
CA ALA A 187 21.43 12.21 19.14
C ALA A 187 22.66 11.29 18.97
N ALA A 188 22.51 10.18 18.25
CA ALA A 188 23.59 9.28 17.89
C ALA A 188 24.50 9.84 16.76
N GLY A 189 24.13 10.97 16.15
CA GLY A 189 24.88 11.55 15.04
C GLY A 189 24.71 10.82 13.71
N GLU A 190 23.69 9.97 13.58
CA GLU A 190 23.39 9.27 12.34
C GLU A 190 23.06 10.27 11.23
N LYS A 191 23.56 9.96 10.03
CA LYS A 191 23.36 10.80 8.86
C LYS A 191 22.86 9.96 7.70
N TYR A 192 21.90 10.51 6.98
CA TYR A 192 21.32 9.91 5.78
C TYR A 192 21.40 10.93 4.63
N ASP A 193 21.64 10.44 3.43
CA ASP A 193 21.65 11.28 2.23
C ASP A 193 20.22 11.60 1.77
N VAL A 194 19.28 10.67 2.01
CA VAL A 194 17.87 10.81 1.66
C VAL A 194 17.02 10.36 2.86
N VAL A 195 16.04 11.17 3.21
CA VAL A 195 15.04 10.83 4.22
C VAL A 195 13.65 10.93 3.58
N ILE A 196 12.89 9.84 3.64
CA ILE A 196 11.52 9.75 3.13
C ILE A 196 10.59 9.89 4.34
N LEU A 197 9.61 10.80 4.24
CA LEU A 197 8.62 11.07 5.27
C LEU A 197 7.23 11.02 4.61
N ASP A 198 6.54 9.89 4.76
CA ASP A 198 5.16 9.69 4.29
C ASP A 198 4.28 9.25 5.47
N PRO A 199 4.05 10.15 6.44
CA PRO A 199 3.35 9.81 7.67
C PRO A 199 1.85 9.59 7.42
N PRO A 200 1.19 8.77 8.25
CA PRO A 200 -0.27 8.72 8.29
C PRO A 200 -0.84 10.07 8.75
N ALA A 201 -2.11 10.31 8.45
CA ALA A 201 -2.81 11.50 8.92
C ALA A 201 -2.82 11.52 10.46
N PHE A 202 -2.05 12.42 11.08
CA PHE A 202 -1.97 12.54 12.54
C PHE A 202 -3.24 13.11 13.17
N THR A 203 -4.10 13.78 12.39
CA THR A 203 -5.34 14.36 12.89
C THR A 203 -6.54 13.90 12.05
N LYS A 204 -7.56 13.39 12.74
CA LYS A 204 -8.86 13.04 12.14
C LYS A 204 -9.93 14.10 12.41
N SER A 205 -9.60 15.18 13.15
CA SER A 205 -10.53 16.28 13.47
C SER A 205 -9.79 17.60 13.65
N ARG A 206 -10.51 18.71 13.45
CA ARG A 206 -9.96 20.07 13.68
C ARG A 206 -9.51 20.30 15.14
N GLU A 207 -10.13 19.63 16.11
CA GLU A 207 -9.78 19.75 17.52
C GLU A 207 -8.43 19.09 17.85
N ALA A 208 -8.08 18.01 17.15
CA ALA A 208 -6.81 17.31 17.32
C ALA A 208 -5.62 18.03 16.68
N THR A 209 -5.85 19.06 15.84
CA THR A 209 -4.79 19.78 15.11
C THR A 209 -3.75 20.42 16.04
N LYS A 210 -4.16 20.95 17.20
CA LYS A 210 -3.24 21.56 18.19
C LYS A 210 -2.23 20.57 18.78
N ASN A 211 -2.59 19.30 18.84
CA ASN A 211 -1.71 18.22 19.35
C ASN A 211 -0.79 17.64 18.27
N ALA A 212 -1.14 17.80 17.01
CA ALA A 212 -0.35 17.31 15.88
C ALA A 212 0.73 18.30 15.40
N ILE A 213 0.65 19.57 15.84
CA ILE A 213 1.62 20.64 15.50
C ILE A 213 2.77 20.70 16.54
N LYS A 214 2.63 19.99 17.66
CA LYS A 214 3.71 19.85 18.66
C LYS A 214 4.70 18.76 18.28
#